data_a773fc38271fd1a479629b6a643a0e5e
#
_entry.id   a773fc38271fd1a479629b6a643a0e5e
#
_cell.length_a   1.000
_cell.length_b   1.000
_cell.length_c   1.000
_cell.angle_alpha   90.00
_cell.angle_beta   90.00
_cell.angle_gamma   90.00
#
_symmetry.space_group_name_H-M   'P 1'
#
loop_
_entity.id
_entity.type
_entity.pdbx_description
1 polymer ?
#
loop_
_entity_poly.entity_id
_entity_poly.type
_entity_poly.pdbx_seq_one_letter_code
_entity_poly.pdbx_strand_id
1 'polypeptide(L)'
;MRVAIFNDTEPDAGHYGCAIVMQNLIRLIEDHGGTVVFRWPFNKDWRTHADHMPDWREVDLILVNGEGTLHHSDTRKNAMILAELGALGRSQHIPVVLVNSTLYANGKALYERLGQFHSLSVRDEASAAEARSFGLEAAVVADMTLAYEWPLSAERDRSGVGFTDSVHHSVSARLRSLARQSGASFCPMVSTVPRWPGFRKILSIARVRKWLRAYLREKTYGADNRFSAAEQFIEWVGSKRLIVTGRYHTVTICLLTKTPFVYLESNTPKITSLLRDVGLGDSRKLTNIPSVVDEAFISQLQFTEQEISKIDAFLVSTRAGAHRMAEAVLQQSAVRP
;
A
#
# COMPACT_ATOMS: atom_id res chain seq x y z
N MET A 1 7.75 -5.47 -23.62
CA MET A 1 8.22 -4.17 -23.10
C MET A 1 9.04 -4.36 -21.85
N ARG A 2 10.22 -3.73 -21.75
CA ARG A 2 11.15 -3.83 -20.62
C ARG A 2 10.90 -2.68 -19.64
N VAL A 3 10.48 -3.02 -18.43
CA VAL A 3 9.99 -2.05 -17.42
C VAL A 3 10.98 -1.91 -16.28
N ALA A 4 11.35 -0.66 -15.96
CA ALA A 4 12.09 -0.31 -14.75
C ALA A 4 11.10 0.20 -13.68
N ILE A 5 11.03 -0.45 -12.53
CA ILE A 5 10.17 -0.04 -11.42
C ILE A 5 10.98 0.77 -10.42
N PHE A 6 10.49 1.97 -10.10
CA PHE A 6 11.02 2.82 -9.03
C PHE A 6 10.07 2.87 -7.85
N ASN A 7 10.63 3.02 -6.66
CA ASN A 7 9.93 2.95 -5.37
C ASN A 7 9.38 1.55 -5.08
N ASP A 8 10.22 0.54 -5.33
CA ASP A 8 9.91 -0.84 -4.96
C ASP A 8 9.85 -0.99 -3.44
N THR A 9 8.67 -1.30 -2.93
CA THR A 9 8.38 -1.39 -1.51
C THR A 9 8.54 -2.79 -0.93
N GLU A 10 8.80 -3.82 -1.76
CA GLU A 10 8.97 -5.21 -1.33
C GLU A 10 10.27 -5.48 -0.53
N PRO A 11 11.47 -4.93 -0.87
CA PRO A 11 12.72 -5.30 -0.21
C PRO A 11 12.78 -4.98 1.29
N ASP A 12 12.03 -4.00 1.74
CA ASP A 12 11.91 -3.65 3.16
C ASP A 12 10.75 -4.42 3.84
N ALA A 13 10.33 -5.49 3.23
CA ALA A 13 9.11 -6.27 3.44
C ALA A 13 8.93 -6.90 4.84
N GLY A 14 8.98 -6.08 5.85
CA GLY A 14 8.19 -6.33 7.03
C GLY A 14 6.77 -5.76 6.90
N HIS A 15 6.28 -5.46 5.68
CA HIS A 15 4.98 -4.85 5.43
C HIS A 15 4.19 -5.70 4.43
N TYR A 16 3.18 -6.44 4.92
CA TYR A 16 2.40 -7.37 4.08
C TYR A 16 1.69 -6.66 2.92
N GLY A 17 1.08 -5.49 3.16
CA GLY A 17 0.40 -4.74 2.10
C GLY A 17 1.33 -4.31 0.97
N CYS A 18 2.53 -3.82 1.28
CA CYS A 18 3.52 -3.45 0.27
C CYS A 18 3.98 -4.65 -0.56
N ALA A 19 4.12 -5.82 0.07
CA ALA A 19 4.45 -7.06 -0.65
C ALA A 19 3.36 -7.42 -1.67
N ILE A 20 2.07 -7.36 -1.27
CA ILE A 20 0.94 -7.62 -2.16
C ILE A 20 0.90 -6.61 -3.31
N VAL A 21 1.10 -5.32 -3.01
CA VAL A 21 1.17 -4.26 -4.04
C VAL A 21 2.21 -4.61 -5.10
N MET A 22 3.43 -4.95 -4.69
CA MET A 22 4.51 -5.23 -5.63
C MET A 22 4.29 -6.53 -6.40
N GLN A 23 3.81 -7.59 -5.75
CA GLN A 23 3.45 -8.84 -6.40
C GLN A 23 2.40 -8.61 -7.49
N ASN A 24 1.31 -7.91 -7.16
CA ASN A 24 0.24 -7.63 -8.11
C ASN A 24 0.68 -6.69 -9.23
N LEU A 25 1.52 -5.69 -8.93
CA LEU A 25 2.04 -4.78 -9.95
C LEU A 25 2.93 -5.49 -10.96
N ILE A 26 3.85 -6.36 -10.47
CA ILE A 26 4.71 -7.17 -11.34
C ILE A 26 3.85 -8.12 -12.18
N ARG A 27 2.90 -8.81 -11.58
CA ARG A 27 1.99 -9.70 -12.27
C ARG A 27 1.18 -8.97 -13.35
N LEU A 28 0.65 -7.76 -13.06
CA LEU A 28 -0.04 -6.95 -14.07
C LEU A 28 0.84 -6.62 -15.27
N ILE A 29 2.12 -6.28 -15.03
CA ILE A 29 3.08 -6.02 -16.10
C ILE A 29 3.28 -7.28 -16.96
N GLU A 30 3.48 -8.44 -16.34
CA GLU A 30 3.74 -9.71 -16.99
C GLU A 30 2.50 -10.22 -17.74
N ASP A 31 1.30 -10.16 -17.16
CA ASP A 31 0.03 -10.55 -17.77
C ASP A 31 -0.27 -9.74 -19.06
N HIS A 32 0.29 -8.51 -19.18
CA HIS A 32 0.16 -7.65 -20.36
C HIS A 32 1.42 -7.62 -21.25
N GLY A 33 2.29 -8.63 -21.14
CA GLY A 33 3.45 -8.84 -22.04
C GLY A 33 4.65 -7.94 -21.75
N GLY A 34 4.69 -7.30 -20.58
CA GLY A 34 5.88 -6.59 -20.07
C GLY A 34 6.85 -7.54 -19.35
N THR A 35 8.08 -7.08 -19.16
CA THR A 35 9.10 -7.77 -18.36
C THR A 35 9.77 -6.75 -17.45
N VAL A 36 9.80 -7.03 -16.15
CA VAL A 36 10.50 -6.18 -15.18
C VAL A 36 12.00 -6.46 -15.25
N VAL A 37 12.77 -5.50 -15.78
CA VAL A 37 14.22 -5.62 -15.95
C VAL A 37 15.03 -4.93 -14.86
N PHE A 38 14.39 -4.01 -14.12
CA PHE A 38 15.06 -3.26 -13.07
C PHE A 38 14.08 -2.88 -11.95
N ARG A 39 14.57 -2.90 -10.69
CA ARG A 39 13.79 -2.50 -9.51
C ARG A 39 14.64 -1.65 -8.59
N TRP A 40 14.18 -0.41 -8.34
CA TRP A 40 14.84 0.52 -7.41
C TRP A 40 14.07 0.61 -6.09
N PRO A 41 14.72 0.30 -4.96
CA PRO A 41 14.02 0.17 -3.69
C PRO A 41 13.54 1.50 -3.11
N PHE A 42 12.43 1.43 -2.38
CA PHE A 42 11.87 2.50 -1.57
C PHE A 42 12.93 3.16 -0.64
N ASN A 43 12.75 4.45 -0.38
CA ASN A 43 13.63 5.25 0.51
C ASN A 43 15.11 5.35 0.10
N LYS A 44 15.47 5.01 -1.13
CA LYS A 44 16.82 5.27 -1.65
C LYS A 44 16.78 6.37 -2.70
N ASP A 45 17.68 7.34 -2.57
CA ASP A 45 17.85 8.40 -3.55
C ASP A 45 18.63 7.85 -4.76
N TRP A 46 17.91 7.62 -5.87
CA TRP A 46 18.48 7.08 -7.11
C TRP A 46 19.54 8.00 -7.72
N ARG A 47 19.46 9.31 -7.50
CA ARG A 47 20.38 10.32 -8.07
C ARG A 47 21.80 10.20 -7.52
N THR A 48 21.96 9.62 -6.33
CA THR A 48 23.27 9.44 -5.67
C THR A 48 23.90 8.08 -5.94
N HIS A 49 23.30 7.28 -6.83
CA HIS A 49 23.72 5.90 -7.09
C HIS A 49 23.77 5.61 -8.60
N ALA A 50 24.43 6.51 -9.37
CA ALA A 50 24.50 6.39 -10.82
C ALA A 50 25.03 5.03 -11.30
N ASP A 51 26.04 4.47 -10.60
CA ASP A 51 26.64 3.17 -10.91
C ASP A 51 25.72 1.97 -10.72
N HIS A 52 24.55 2.18 -10.09
CA HIS A 52 23.55 1.14 -9.84
C HIS A 52 22.33 1.27 -10.76
N MET A 53 22.29 2.30 -11.60
CA MET A 53 21.20 2.48 -12.55
C MET A 53 21.31 1.48 -13.71
N PRO A 54 20.18 1.13 -14.35
CA PRO A 54 20.21 0.22 -15.49
C PRO A 54 20.85 0.90 -16.70
N ASP A 55 21.24 0.11 -17.70
CA ASP A 55 21.49 0.65 -19.03
C ASP A 55 20.13 1.13 -19.59
N TRP A 56 19.97 2.44 -19.72
CA TRP A 56 18.72 3.05 -20.19
C TRP A 56 18.30 2.60 -21.60
N ARG A 57 19.23 2.07 -22.39
CA ARG A 57 18.93 1.47 -23.70
C ARG A 57 18.15 0.15 -23.56
N GLU A 58 18.24 -0.48 -22.40
CA GLU A 58 17.53 -1.71 -22.05
C GLU A 58 16.20 -1.46 -21.33
N VAL A 59 15.76 -0.20 -21.21
CA VAL A 59 14.51 0.20 -20.55
C VAL A 59 13.59 0.87 -21.56
N ASP A 60 12.36 0.36 -21.67
CA ASP A 60 11.33 0.90 -22.55
C ASP A 60 10.34 1.79 -21.79
N LEU A 61 10.20 1.59 -20.48
CA LEU A 61 9.24 2.27 -19.60
C LEU A 61 9.82 2.41 -18.19
N ILE A 62 9.70 3.59 -17.60
CA ILE A 62 9.91 3.82 -16.17
C ILE A 62 8.55 3.87 -15.48
N LEU A 63 8.28 2.92 -14.60
CA LEU A 63 7.08 2.86 -13.79
C LEU A 63 7.39 3.24 -12.35
N VAL A 64 6.71 4.27 -11.84
CA VAL A 64 6.89 4.78 -10.49
C VAL A 64 5.72 4.33 -9.63
N ASN A 65 5.97 3.45 -8.65
CA ASN A 65 4.98 3.10 -7.63
C ASN A 65 4.87 4.22 -6.61
N GLY A 66 3.79 4.99 -6.64
CA GLY A 66 3.59 6.15 -5.77
C GLY A 66 3.21 5.83 -4.33
N GLU A 67 3.11 4.55 -4.00
CA GLU A 67 2.63 4.03 -2.72
C GLU A 67 3.25 4.76 -1.51
N GLY A 68 2.38 5.40 -0.70
CA GLY A 68 2.76 5.99 0.60
C GLY A 68 3.80 7.11 0.55
N THR A 69 4.18 7.62 -0.64
CA THR A 69 5.33 8.52 -0.80
C THR A 69 4.94 9.93 -1.23
N LEU A 70 3.97 10.09 -2.14
CA LEU A 70 3.64 11.36 -2.78
C LEU A 70 2.62 12.19 -1.98
N HIS A 71 2.92 12.46 -0.72
CA HIS A 71 2.13 13.36 0.13
C HIS A 71 3.01 14.22 1.02
N HIS A 72 2.54 15.44 1.37
CA HIS A 72 3.29 16.41 2.17
C HIS A 72 4.70 16.69 1.57
N SER A 73 4.76 16.96 0.27
CA SER A 73 6.02 17.09 -0.49
C SER A 73 6.93 18.19 0.04
N ASP A 74 6.39 19.23 0.67
CA ASP A 74 7.18 20.34 1.24
C ASP A 74 8.06 19.88 2.43
N THR A 75 7.72 18.77 3.07
CA THR A 75 8.44 18.21 4.20
C THR A 75 9.08 16.85 3.92
N ARG A 76 8.65 16.17 2.86
CA ARG A 76 9.08 14.81 2.52
C ARG A 76 9.93 14.79 1.25
N LYS A 77 11.24 14.77 1.41
CA LYS A 77 12.20 14.77 0.29
C LYS A 77 11.97 13.65 -0.73
N ASN A 78 11.52 12.47 -0.30
CA ASN A 78 11.32 11.32 -1.19
C ASN A 78 10.25 11.57 -2.27
N ALA A 79 9.22 12.39 -1.98
CA ALA A 79 8.23 12.76 -2.98
C ALA A 79 8.86 13.49 -4.16
N MET A 80 9.74 14.45 -3.85
CA MET A 80 10.45 15.23 -4.87
C MET A 80 11.47 14.39 -5.65
N ILE A 81 12.18 13.48 -4.95
CA ILE A 81 13.15 12.55 -5.59
C ILE A 81 12.46 11.67 -6.64
N LEU A 82 11.26 11.17 -6.34
CA LEU A 82 10.49 10.37 -7.29
C LEU A 82 9.95 11.22 -8.44
N ALA A 83 9.48 12.42 -8.16
CA ALA A 83 8.94 13.30 -9.20
C ALA A 83 10.02 13.76 -10.21
N GLU A 84 11.29 13.79 -9.84
CA GLU A 84 12.41 14.09 -10.75
C GLU A 84 12.67 13.00 -11.81
N LEU A 85 12.09 11.80 -11.65
CA LEU A 85 12.14 10.76 -12.68
C LEU A 85 11.50 11.21 -13.99
N GLY A 86 10.53 12.14 -13.97
CA GLY A 86 9.98 12.74 -15.17
C GLY A 86 11.01 13.46 -16.03
N ALA A 87 11.91 14.22 -15.41
CA ALA A 87 13.02 14.89 -16.10
C ALA A 87 14.03 13.86 -16.64
N LEU A 88 14.35 12.83 -15.87
CA LEU A 88 15.20 11.72 -16.31
C LEU A 88 14.61 11.03 -17.54
N GLY A 89 13.34 10.64 -17.49
CA GLY A 89 12.69 9.97 -18.61
C GLY A 89 12.72 10.79 -19.88
N ARG A 90 12.48 12.11 -19.79
CA ARG A 90 12.60 13.01 -20.94
C ARG A 90 14.02 13.06 -21.50
N SER A 91 15.05 13.11 -20.64
CA SER A 91 16.45 13.14 -21.07
C SER A 91 16.90 11.83 -21.74
N GLN A 92 16.27 10.71 -21.40
CA GLN A 92 16.54 9.38 -21.94
C GLN A 92 15.56 8.95 -23.03
N HIS A 93 14.57 9.81 -23.36
CA HIS A 93 13.47 9.49 -24.28
C HIS A 93 12.70 8.23 -23.88
N ILE A 94 12.50 8.05 -22.56
CA ILE A 94 11.74 6.92 -21.96
C ILE A 94 10.50 7.49 -21.29
N PRO A 95 9.30 7.00 -21.61
CA PRO A 95 8.09 7.40 -20.89
C PRO A 95 8.17 7.04 -19.41
N VAL A 96 7.66 7.94 -18.57
CA VAL A 96 7.56 7.75 -17.11
C VAL A 96 6.09 7.78 -16.73
N VAL A 97 5.63 6.76 -16.04
CA VAL A 97 4.25 6.67 -15.57
C VAL A 97 4.21 6.56 -14.04
N LEU A 98 3.25 7.26 -13.43
CA LEU A 98 2.95 7.13 -12.01
C LEU A 98 1.76 6.20 -11.84
N VAL A 99 1.89 5.23 -10.94
CA VAL A 99 0.80 4.32 -10.58
C VAL A 99 0.66 4.21 -9.05
N ASN A 100 -0.53 3.79 -8.60
CA ASN A 100 -0.78 3.42 -7.19
C ASN A 100 -0.46 4.54 -6.19
N SER A 101 -0.76 5.79 -6.51
CA SER A 101 -0.41 6.95 -5.68
C SER A 101 -1.59 7.53 -4.92
N THR A 102 -1.35 7.97 -3.68
CA THR A 102 -2.20 8.95 -3.00
C THR A 102 -1.51 10.31 -3.09
N LEU A 103 -2.19 11.30 -3.65
CA LEU A 103 -1.75 12.68 -3.63
C LEU A 103 -2.48 13.40 -2.50
N TYR A 104 -1.74 14.07 -1.62
CA TYR A 104 -2.34 14.78 -0.50
C TYR A 104 -1.40 15.85 0.09
N ALA A 105 -1.91 17.06 0.22
CA ALA A 105 -1.21 18.19 0.84
C ALA A 105 0.20 18.39 0.27
N ASN A 106 0.32 18.43 -1.04
CA ASN A 106 1.58 18.65 -1.75
C ASN A 106 1.75 20.10 -2.20
N GLY A 107 2.99 20.57 -2.24
CA GLY A 107 3.34 21.86 -2.83
C GLY A 107 3.28 21.85 -4.35
N LYS A 108 3.08 23.04 -4.95
CA LYS A 108 3.01 23.26 -6.41
C LYS A 108 4.20 22.65 -7.16
N ALA A 109 5.40 22.74 -6.60
CA ALA A 109 6.62 22.22 -7.21
C ALA A 109 6.59 20.71 -7.48
N LEU A 110 5.83 19.92 -6.71
CA LEU A 110 5.63 18.50 -7.00
C LEU A 110 4.83 18.33 -8.30
N TYR A 111 3.71 19.05 -8.44
CA TYR A 111 2.81 18.94 -9.60
C TYR A 111 3.46 19.42 -10.89
N GLU A 112 4.28 20.47 -10.83
CA GLU A 112 5.11 20.91 -11.96
C GLU A 112 6.04 19.80 -12.47
N ARG A 113 6.60 18.98 -11.56
CA ARG A 113 7.40 17.82 -11.94
C ARG A 113 6.56 16.64 -12.42
N LEU A 114 5.43 16.36 -11.77
CA LEU A 114 4.52 15.31 -12.20
C LEU A 114 3.92 15.59 -13.59
N GLY A 115 3.79 16.87 -13.98
CA GLY A 115 3.42 17.27 -15.34
C GLY A 115 4.42 16.84 -16.43
N GLN A 116 5.58 16.32 -16.03
CA GLN A 116 6.57 15.75 -16.95
C GLN A 116 6.40 14.25 -17.17
N PHE A 117 5.52 13.62 -16.40
CA PHE A 117 5.20 12.21 -16.56
C PHE A 117 4.30 12.02 -17.78
N HIS A 118 4.40 10.85 -18.38
CA HIS A 118 3.58 10.48 -19.53
C HIS A 118 2.11 10.28 -19.12
N SER A 119 1.89 9.63 -17.98
CA SER A 119 0.56 9.47 -17.41
C SER A 119 0.60 9.30 -15.88
N LEU A 120 -0.52 9.62 -15.24
CA LEU A 120 -0.69 9.55 -13.79
C LEU A 120 -1.91 8.65 -13.48
N SER A 121 -1.72 7.68 -12.58
CA SER A 121 -2.82 6.92 -11.97
C SER A 121 -2.75 7.03 -10.47
N VAL A 122 -3.88 7.39 -9.86
CA VAL A 122 -4.02 7.60 -8.42
C VAL A 122 -5.06 6.66 -7.81
N ARG A 123 -5.01 6.45 -6.50
CA ARG A 123 -5.80 5.40 -5.84
C ARG A 123 -7.23 5.79 -5.49
N ASP A 124 -7.56 7.07 -5.51
CA ASP A 124 -8.84 7.60 -5.06
C ASP A 124 -9.19 8.91 -5.77
N GLU A 125 -10.49 9.22 -5.81
CA GLU A 125 -11.03 10.44 -6.43
C GLU A 125 -10.52 11.73 -5.76
N ALA A 126 -10.24 11.70 -4.45
CA ALA A 126 -9.69 12.85 -3.76
C ALA A 126 -8.29 13.21 -4.27
N SER A 127 -7.46 12.20 -4.54
CA SER A 127 -6.13 12.39 -5.16
C SER A 127 -6.24 12.89 -6.61
N ALA A 128 -7.22 12.42 -7.39
CA ALA A 128 -7.47 12.92 -8.74
C ALA A 128 -7.94 14.38 -8.71
N ALA A 129 -8.83 14.73 -7.78
CA ALA A 129 -9.28 16.10 -7.59
C ALA A 129 -8.13 17.03 -7.19
N GLU A 130 -7.22 16.58 -6.33
CA GLU A 130 -6.01 17.33 -5.97
C GLU A 130 -5.11 17.54 -7.20
N ALA A 131 -4.81 16.51 -8.00
CA ALA A 131 -4.05 16.66 -9.24
C ALA A 131 -4.70 17.66 -10.19
N ARG A 132 -6.02 17.58 -10.39
CA ARG A 132 -6.80 18.46 -11.26
C ARG A 132 -6.75 19.92 -10.81
N SER A 133 -6.69 20.18 -9.51
CA SER A 133 -6.55 21.55 -8.98
C SER A 133 -5.22 22.23 -9.38
N PHE A 134 -4.24 21.44 -9.80
CA PHE A 134 -2.96 21.88 -10.35
C PHE A 134 -2.87 21.71 -11.87
N GLY A 135 -3.98 21.44 -12.56
CA GLY A 135 -4.03 21.32 -14.02
C GLY A 135 -3.53 19.99 -14.57
N LEU A 136 -3.47 18.93 -13.74
CA LEU A 136 -3.04 17.61 -14.16
C LEU A 136 -4.22 16.64 -14.19
N GLU A 137 -4.32 15.86 -15.26
CA GLU A 137 -5.27 14.75 -15.34
C GLU A 137 -4.63 13.47 -14.75
N ALA A 138 -5.39 12.77 -13.91
CA ALA A 138 -4.98 11.50 -13.35
C ALA A 138 -6.14 10.50 -13.41
N ALA A 139 -5.86 9.30 -13.91
CA ALA A 139 -6.82 8.20 -13.89
C ALA A 139 -6.99 7.67 -12.45
N VAL A 140 -8.22 7.35 -12.05
CA VAL A 140 -8.47 6.70 -10.77
C VAL A 140 -8.45 5.20 -10.97
N VAL A 141 -7.47 4.57 -10.34
CA VAL A 141 -7.30 3.11 -10.27
C VAL A 141 -6.99 2.77 -8.84
N ALA A 142 -7.89 2.09 -8.16
CA ALA A 142 -7.75 1.80 -6.74
C ALA A 142 -6.47 1.00 -6.44
N ASP A 143 -6.17 0.87 -5.15
CA ASP A 143 -4.91 0.29 -4.68
C ASP A 143 -4.60 -1.09 -5.30
N MET A 144 -3.34 -1.32 -5.66
CA MET A 144 -2.90 -2.55 -6.31
C MET A 144 -3.09 -3.80 -5.44
N THR A 145 -3.31 -3.69 -4.15
CA THR A 145 -3.74 -4.83 -3.32
C THR A 145 -5.06 -5.43 -3.78
N LEU A 146 -5.87 -4.67 -4.52
CA LEU A 146 -7.19 -5.06 -5.02
C LEU A 146 -7.20 -5.45 -6.50
N ALA A 147 -6.03 -5.48 -7.16
CA ALA A 147 -5.94 -5.70 -8.61
C ALA A 147 -6.32 -7.13 -9.04
N TYR A 148 -6.22 -8.10 -8.14
CA TYR A 148 -6.56 -9.50 -8.39
C TYR A 148 -7.55 -10.04 -7.37
N GLU A 149 -8.25 -11.10 -7.79
CA GLU A 149 -9.08 -11.87 -6.86
C GLU A 149 -8.22 -12.63 -5.88
N TRP A 150 -8.70 -12.69 -4.66
CA TRP A 150 -8.19 -13.62 -3.68
C TRP A 150 -9.15 -14.81 -3.57
N PRO A 151 -8.69 -16.05 -3.75
CA PRO A 151 -9.54 -17.22 -3.65
C PRO A 151 -10.00 -17.38 -2.21
N LEU A 152 -11.22 -16.95 -1.94
CA LEU A 152 -11.87 -17.14 -0.64
C LEU A 152 -12.61 -18.46 -0.65
N SER A 153 -12.38 -19.34 0.33
CA SER A 153 -13.29 -20.48 0.55
C SER A 153 -14.69 -19.96 0.85
N ALA A 154 -15.70 -20.54 0.20
CA ALA A 154 -17.09 -20.12 0.34
C ALA A 154 -17.62 -20.29 1.80
N GLU A 155 -17.10 -21.27 2.52
CA GLU A 155 -17.41 -21.57 3.92
C GLU A 155 -16.22 -21.19 4.79
N ARG A 156 -16.23 -19.95 5.32
CA ARG A 156 -15.26 -19.54 6.33
C ARG A 156 -15.95 -19.41 7.68
N ASP A 157 -15.58 -20.28 8.58
CA ASP A 157 -15.86 -20.08 10.00
C ASP A 157 -15.02 -18.91 10.52
N ARG A 158 -15.65 -17.73 10.55
CA ARG A 158 -15.03 -16.54 11.11
C ARG A 158 -15.12 -16.56 12.62
N SER A 159 -14.01 -16.36 13.29
CA SER A 159 -13.94 -16.39 14.74
C SER A 159 -13.19 -15.21 15.33
N GLY A 160 -13.66 -14.71 16.47
CA GLY A 160 -12.99 -13.69 17.27
C GLY A 160 -12.76 -12.36 16.53
N VAL A 161 -12.01 -11.48 17.21
CA VAL A 161 -11.64 -10.14 16.74
C VAL A 161 -10.15 -10.11 16.47
N GLY A 162 -9.77 -9.48 15.37
CA GLY A 162 -8.38 -9.21 15.03
C GLY A 162 -8.06 -7.72 15.20
N PHE A 163 -6.94 -7.43 15.81
CA PHE A 163 -6.40 -6.07 15.90
C PHE A 163 -5.13 -5.97 15.09
N THR A 164 -4.96 -4.85 14.37
CA THR A 164 -3.69 -4.53 13.73
C THR A 164 -3.11 -3.24 14.30
N ASP A 165 -1.95 -2.85 13.82
CA ASP A 165 -1.29 -1.62 14.24
C ASP A 165 -1.84 -0.37 13.51
N SER A 166 -1.23 0.76 13.79
CA SER A 166 -1.45 2.06 13.14
C SER A 166 -0.10 2.67 12.74
N VAL A 167 -0.12 3.67 11.87
CA VAL A 167 1.05 4.52 11.59
C VAL A 167 1.50 5.30 12.84
N HIS A 168 0.58 5.53 13.77
CA HIS A 168 0.84 6.24 15.03
C HIS A 168 1.19 5.24 16.14
N HIS A 169 2.40 5.33 16.70
CA HIS A 169 2.88 4.40 17.72
C HIS A 169 2.02 4.35 18.99
N SER A 170 1.51 5.50 19.45
CA SER A 170 0.61 5.57 20.60
C SER A 170 -0.70 4.83 20.38
N VAL A 171 -1.28 4.97 19.17
CA VAL A 171 -2.49 4.25 18.76
C VAL A 171 -2.22 2.74 18.69
N SER A 172 -1.10 2.33 18.09
CA SER A 172 -0.69 0.92 18.02
C SER A 172 -0.55 0.29 19.41
N ALA A 173 0.04 1.01 20.37
CA ALA A 173 0.19 0.54 21.74
C ALA A 173 -1.16 0.33 22.45
N ARG A 174 -2.12 1.27 22.24
CA ARG A 174 -3.47 1.17 22.80
C ARG A 174 -4.27 0.04 22.17
N LEU A 175 -4.22 -0.13 20.83
CA LEU A 175 -4.87 -1.25 20.12
C LEU A 175 -4.36 -2.60 20.63
N ARG A 176 -3.04 -2.73 20.83
CA ARG A 176 -2.44 -3.93 21.39
C ARG A 176 -2.90 -4.20 22.84
N SER A 177 -2.97 -3.14 23.65
CA SER A 177 -3.47 -3.28 25.03
C SER A 177 -4.92 -3.75 25.07
N LEU A 178 -5.77 -3.18 24.22
CA LEU A 178 -7.16 -3.58 24.11
C LEU A 178 -7.31 -5.03 23.61
N ALA A 179 -6.53 -5.44 22.61
CA ALA A 179 -6.51 -6.82 22.13
C ALA A 179 -6.21 -7.81 23.27
N ARG A 180 -5.21 -7.53 24.11
CA ARG A 180 -4.87 -8.36 25.26
C ARG A 180 -5.98 -8.39 26.32
N GLN A 181 -6.59 -7.25 26.61
CA GLN A 181 -7.67 -7.15 27.61
C GLN A 181 -8.93 -7.92 27.17
N SER A 182 -9.21 -7.94 25.87
CA SER A 182 -10.36 -8.64 25.30
C SER A 182 -10.08 -10.10 24.88
N GLY A 183 -8.87 -10.63 25.13
CA GLY A 183 -8.46 -11.97 24.68
C GLY A 183 -8.43 -12.13 23.15
N ALA A 184 -8.38 -10.99 22.43
CA ALA A 184 -8.36 -10.97 20.97
C ALA A 184 -6.94 -11.03 20.41
N SER A 185 -6.81 -11.48 19.16
CA SER A 185 -5.50 -11.60 18.51
C SER A 185 -4.99 -10.25 17.98
N PHE A 186 -3.68 -9.99 18.12
CA PHE A 186 -3.01 -8.82 17.56
C PHE A 186 -1.98 -9.25 16.52
N CYS A 187 -2.12 -8.75 15.28
CA CYS A 187 -1.17 -8.97 14.21
C CYS A 187 -0.85 -7.64 13.51
N PRO A 188 0.36 -7.08 13.67
CA PRO A 188 0.71 -5.83 13.02
C PRO A 188 0.87 -6.04 11.50
N MET A 189 0.42 -5.06 10.71
CA MET A 189 0.65 -4.99 9.27
C MET A 189 2.15 -4.85 8.95
N VAL A 190 2.90 -4.23 9.86
CA VAL A 190 4.34 -4.00 9.70
C VAL A 190 5.09 -4.76 10.77
N SER A 191 5.96 -5.69 10.34
CA SER A 191 6.92 -6.30 11.25
C SER A 191 7.94 -5.25 11.67
N THR A 192 8.07 -5.03 12.98
CA THR A 192 9.06 -4.09 13.54
C THR A 192 10.44 -4.73 13.73
N VAL A 193 10.56 -6.04 13.50
CA VAL A 193 11.84 -6.75 13.58
C VAL A 193 12.49 -6.74 12.21
N PRO A 194 13.59 -6.01 12.02
CA PRO A 194 14.37 -6.10 10.80
C PRO A 194 14.82 -7.55 10.58
N ARG A 195 14.91 -7.99 9.33
CA ARG A 195 15.55 -9.27 9.00
C ARG A 195 16.94 -9.33 9.65
N TRP A 196 17.32 -10.51 10.13
CA TRP A 196 18.67 -10.72 10.66
C TRP A 196 19.72 -10.24 9.65
N PRO A 197 20.69 -9.40 10.04
CA PRO A 197 21.61 -8.74 9.08
C PRO A 197 22.56 -9.69 8.35
N GLY A 198 22.49 -11.01 8.59
CA GLY A 198 23.38 -12.01 8.01
C GLY A 198 24.83 -11.92 8.54
N PHE A 199 25.56 -13.04 8.47
CA PHE A 199 26.92 -13.14 9.04
C PHE A 199 27.90 -12.08 8.52
N ARG A 200 27.81 -11.66 7.25
CA ARG A 200 28.70 -10.62 6.67
C ARG A 200 28.47 -9.19 7.21
N LYS A 201 27.34 -8.93 7.88
CA LYS A 201 26.98 -7.59 8.41
C LYS A 201 27.01 -7.51 9.95
N ILE A 202 27.38 -8.59 10.62
CA ILE A 202 27.52 -8.68 12.09
C ILE A 202 28.64 -7.74 12.62
N LEU A 203 29.63 -7.42 11.81
CA LEU A 203 30.72 -6.50 12.17
C LEU A 203 30.25 -5.08 12.52
N SER A 204 29.01 -4.72 12.25
CA SER A 204 28.44 -3.44 12.66
C SER A 204 27.66 -3.57 13.99
N ILE A 205 28.33 -3.27 15.11
CA ILE A 205 27.75 -3.26 16.46
C ILE A 205 26.44 -2.43 16.51
N ALA A 206 26.39 -1.32 15.76
CA ALA A 206 25.21 -0.46 15.70
C ALA A 206 23.99 -1.18 15.07
N ARG A 207 24.21 -1.99 14.01
CA ARG A 207 23.13 -2.79 13.37
C ARG A 207 22.65 -3.93 14.26
N VAL A 208 23.57 -4.64 14.91
CA VAL A 208 23.25 -5.69 15.87
C VAL A 208 22.45 -5.12 17.05
N ARG A 209 22.89 -3.98 17.61
CA ARG A 209 22.15 -3.28 18.67
C ARG A 209 20.76 -2.82 18.23
N LYS A 210 20.64 -2.29 17.01
CA LYS A 210 19.33 -1.89 16.45
C LYS A 210 18.41 -3.10 16.28
N TRP A 211 18.92 -4.20 15.75
CA TRP A 211 18.18 -5.46 15.61
C TRP A 211 17.76 -6.02 16.98
N LEU A 212 18.70 -6.12 17.92
CA LEU A 212 18.43 -6.63 19.27
C LEU A 212 17.38 -5.78 20.01
N ARG A 213 17.47 -4.46 19.93
CA ARG A 213 16.45 -3.56 20.53
C ARG A 213 15.07 -3.77 19.89
N ALA A 214 15.01 -3.89 18.56
CA ALA A 214 13.77 -4.16 17.86
C ALA A 214 13.21 -5.54 18.25
N TYR A 215 14.05 -6.57 18.30
CA TYR A 215 13.68 -7.92 18.71
C TYR A 215 13.17 -7.98 20.15
N LEU A 216 13.90 -7.37 21.12
CA LEU A 216 13.50 -7.33 22.52
C LEU A 216 12.19 -6.55 22.70
N ARG A 217 12.05 -5.40 22.00
CA ARG A 217 10.82 -4.61 22.04
C ARG A 217 9.64 -5.41 21.53
N GLU A 218 9.82 -6.18 20.47
CA GLU A 218 8.77 -6.99 19.90
C GLU A 218 8.46 -8.25 20.72
N LYS A 219 9.46 -8.86 21.36
CA LYS A 219 9.25 -9.92 22.33
C LYS A 219 8.50 -9.44 23.57
N THR A 220 8.76 -8.22 24.01
CA THR A 220 8.07 -7.59 25.17
C THR A 220 6.64 -7.17 24.82
N TYR A 221 6.41 -6.72 23.58
CA TYR A 221 5.12 -6.23 23.11
C TYR A 221 4.41 -7.19 22.16
N GLY A 222 4.90 -8.40 22.01
CA GLY A 222 4.50 -9.54 21.20
C GLY A 222 3.32 -9.34 20.25
N ALA A 223 3.55 -9.60 18.95
CA ALA A 223 2.48 -9.98 18.06
C ALA A 223 2.10 -11.43 18.38
N ASP A 224 0.81 -11.69 18.57
CA ASP A 224 0.31 -13.06 18.79
C ASP A 224 0.49 -13.89 17.51
N ASN A 225 0.50 -13.22 16.35
CA ASN A 225 0.69 -13.81 15.05
C ASN A 225 1.73 -13.05 14.24
N ARG A 226 2.64 -13.78 13.61
CA ARG A 226 3.58 -13.31 12.61
C ARG A 226 3.58 -14.27 11.46
N PHE A 227 3.44 -13.72 10.29
CA PHE A 227 3.42 -14.49 9.08
C PHE A 227 4.71 -14.28 8.29
N SER A 228 5.16 -15.34 7.64
CA SER A 228 6.31 -15.31 6.74
C SER A 228 5.95 -14.80 5.35
N ALA A 229 4.66 -14.87 5.00
CA ALA A 229 4.13 -14.50 3.70
C ALA A 229 2.88 -13.61 3.86
N ALA A 230 2.64 -12.75 2.88
CA ALA A 230 1.51 -11.82 2.89
C ALA A 230 0.17 -12.54 2.76
N GLU A 231 0.14 -13.67 2.07
CA GLU A 231 -1.01 -14.56 1.89
C GLU A 231 -1.57 -15.03 3.23
N GLN A 232 -0.70 -15.41 4.15
CA GLN A 232 -1.09 -15.84 5.51
C GLN A 232 -1.76 -14.69 6.30
N PHE A 233 -1.31 -13.45 6.07
CA PHE A 233 -1.96 -12.28 6.67
C PHE A 233 -3.36 -12.06 6.09
N ILE A 234 -3.54 -12.23 4.76
CA ILE A 234 -4.87 -12.14 4.12
C ILE A 234 -5.81 -13.21 4.70
N GLU A 235 -5.34 -14.45 4.84
CA GLU A 235 -6.13 -15.54 5.42
C GLU A 235 -6.50 -15.25 6.88
N TRP A 236 -5.53 -14.75 7.66
CA TRP A 236 -5.79 -14.35 9.04
C TRP A 236 -6.86 -13.24 9.13
N VAL A 237 -6.78 -12.20 8.29
CA VAL A 237 -7.83 -11.17 8.23
C VAL A 237 -9.17 -11.80 7.86
N GLY A 238 -9.19 -12.65 6.82
CA GLY A 238 -10.39 -13.33 6.34
C GLY A 238 -11.03 -14.27 7.37
N SER A 239 -10.28 -14.77 8.35
CA SER A 239 -10.76 -15.64 9.42
C SER A 239 -11.42 -14.90 10.58
N LYS A 240 -11.42 -13.55 10.61
CA LYS A 240 -11.95 -12.76 11.71
C LYS A 240 -13.38 -12.31 11.49
N ARG A 241 -14.15 -12.24 12.57
CA ARG A 241 -15.52 -11.67 12.56
C ARG A 241 -15.50 -10.15 12.49
N LEU A 242 -14.44 -9.53 13.02
CA LEU A 242 -14.22 -8.08 12.99
C LEU A 242 -12.73 -7.78 13.03
N ILE A 243 -12.30 -6.78 12.27
CA ILE A 243 -10.95 -6.21 12.34
C ILE A 243 -11.01 -4.78 12.89
N VAL A 244 -10.13 -4.47 13.84
CA VAL A 244 -9.89 -3.10 14.34
C VAL A 244 -8.50 -2.65 13.90
N THR A 245 -8.41 -1.56 13.13
CA THR A 245 -7.16 -1.19 12.46
C THR A 245 -6.91 0.32 12.39
N GLY A 246 -5.64 0.73 12.27
CA GLY A 246 -5.21 2.06 11.83
C GLY A 246 -4.37 2.01 10.56
N ARG A 247 -4.49 0.94 9.76
CA ARG A 247 -3.69 0.71 8.56
C ARG A 247 -4.53 0.66 7.29
N TYR A 248 -4.13 1.41 6.29
CA TYR A 248 -4.78 1.46 4.99
C TYR A 248 -4.85 0.08 4.31
N HIS A 249 -3.72 -0.62 4.18
CA HIS A 249 -3.72 -1.94 3.53
C HIS A 249 -4.46 -3.02 4.33
N THR A 250 -4.63 -2.87 5.65
CA THR A 250 -5.55 -3.76 6.37
C THR A 250 -6.99 -3.54 5.90
N VAL A 251 -7.38 -2.28 5.67
CA VAL A 251 -8.73 -1.97 5.15
C VAL A 251 -8.92 -2.52 3.74
N THR A 252 -7.94 -2.35 2.84
CA THR A 252 -8.04 -2.95 1.49
C THR A 252 -8.16 -4.47 1.54
N ILE A 253 -7.43 -5.14 2.44
CA ILE A 253 -7.53 -6.59 2.63
C ILE A 253 -8.90 -6.96 3.25
N CYS A 254 -9.45 -6.16 4.16
CA CYS A 254 -10.80 -6.38 4.68
C CYS A 254 -11.87 -6.29 3.57
N LEU A 255 -11.74 -5.34 2.63
CA LEU A 255 -12.61 -5.27 1.45
C LEU A 255 -12.45 -6.52 0.58
N LEU A 256 -11.20 -6.90 0.28
CA LEU A 256 -10.87 -8.07 -0.53
C LEU A 256 -11.45 -9.37 0.06
N THR A 257 -11.37 -9.53 1.39
CA THR A 257 -11.86 -10.72 2.11
C THR A 257 -13.30 -10.58 2.59
N LYS A 258 -13.96 -9.44 2.36
CA LYS A 258 -15.30 -9.11 2.90
C LYS A 258 -15.35 -9.28 4.42
N THR A 259 -14.27 -8.95 5.10
CA THR A 259 -14.21 -9.01 6.57
C THR A 259 -14.68 -7.69 7.16
N PRO A 260 -15.69 -7.70 8.03
CA PRO A 260 -16.15 -6.51 8.74
C PRO A 260 -14.98 -5.84 9.48
N PHE A 261 -14.96 -4.50 9.48
CA PHE A 261 -13.89 -3.74 10.12
C PHE A 261 -14.37 -2.41 10.67
N VAL A 262 -13.59 -1.85 11.58
CA VAL A 262 -13.59 -0.45 11.96
C VAL A 262 -12.17 0.08 11.91
N TYR A 263 -12.05 1.38 11.64
CA TYR A 263 -10.74 1.98 11.48
C TYR A 263 -10.54 3.30 12.22
N LEU A 264 -9.30 3.53 12.61
CA LEU A 264 -8.78 4.84 13.00
C LEU A 264 -8.03 5.43 11.81
N GLU A 265 -8.18 6.73 11.57
CA GLU A 265 -7.55 7.37 10.42
C GLU A 265 -6.03 7.26 10.45
N SER A 266 -5.44 7.29 9.28
CA SER A 266 -4.00 7.23 9.06
C SER A 266 -3.39 8.65 9.12
N ASN A 267 -2.16 8.83 8.64
CA ASN A 267 -1.48 10.12 8.51
C ASN A 267 -2.02 10.99 7.34
N THR A 268 -2.90 10.45 6.53
CA THR A 268 -3.64 11.11 5.45
C THR A 268 -5.06 10.55 5.44
N PRO A 269 -6.05 11.25 4.88
CA PRO A 269 -7.44 10.78 4.85
C PRO A 269 -7.70 9.66 3.81
N LYS A 270 -6.67 8.89 3.44
CA LYS A 270 -6.72 7.88 2.38
C LYS A 270 -7.69 6.72 2.66
N ILE A 271 -7.92 6.37 3.94
CA ILE A 271 -8.91 5.34 4.30
C ILE A 271 -10.32 5.90 4.08
N THR A 272 -10.57 7.10 4.58
CA THR A 272 -11.84 7.80 4.37
C THR A 272 -12.13 8.00 2.86
N SER A 273 -11.12 8.40 2.07
CA SER A 273 -11.26 8.58 0.62
C SER A 273 -11.62 7.26 -0.07
N LEU A 274 -10.88 6.19 0.21
CA LEU A 274 -11.19 4.85 -0.31
C LEU A 274 -12.63 4.43 0.00
N LEU A 275 -13.08 4.58 1.25
CA LEU A 275 -14.42 4.13 1.65
C LEU A 275 -15.54 4.98 1.05
N ARG A 276 -15.30 6.24 0.73
CA ARG A 276 -16.22 7.08 -0.07
C ARG A 276 -16.33 6.54 -1.48
N ASP A 277 -15.22 6.19 -2.12
CA ASP A 277 -15.20 5.61 -3.47
C ASP A 277 -15.90 4.24 -3.51
N VAL A 278 -15.78 3.43 -2.44
CA VAL A 278 -16.55 2.17 -2.25
C VAL A 278 -18.05 2.43 -2.02
N GLY A 279 -18.42 3.63 -1.55
CA GLY A 279 -19.78 3.97 -1.17
C GLY A 279 -20.19 3.51 0.24
N LEU A 280 -19.21 3.26 1.13
CA LEU A 280 -19.45 2.90 2.54
C LEU A 280 -19.51 4.11 3.48
N GLY A 281 -19.00 5.27 3.05
CA GLY A 281 -18.98 6.49 3.86
C GLY A 281 -18.14 6.35 5.13
N ASP A 282 -18.52 7.11 6.17
CA ASP A 282 -17.76 7.22 7.42
C ASP A 282 -18.28 6.30 8.55
N SER A 283 -19.27 5.43 8.30
CA SER A 283 -19.94 4.61 9.32
C SER A 283 -19.00 3.68 10.09
N ARG A 284 -17.86 3.36 9.52
CA ARG A 284 -16.85 2.45 10.09
C ARG A 284 -15.65 3.18 10.68
N LYS A 285 -15.69 4.52 10.69
CA LYS A 285 -14.63 5.35 11.24
C LYS A 285 -14.78 5.51 12.74
N LEU A 286 -13.74 5.16 13.47
CA LEU A 286 -13.65 5.42 14.91
C LEU A 286 -13.01 6.79 15.16
N THR A 287 -13.63 7.60 15.99
CA THR A 287 -13.04 8.83 16.53
C THR A 287 -12.07 8.52 17.68
N ASN A 288 -12.40 7.48 18.45
CA ASN A 288 -11.61 7.01 19.58
C ASN A 288 -11.51 5.47 19.56
N ILE A 289 -10.48 4.93 20.18
CA ILE A 289 -10.36 3.50 20.42
C ILE A 289 -11.46 3.10 21.41
N PRO A 290 -12.30 2.10 21.10
CA PRO A 290 -13.35 1.65 22.01
C PRO A 290 -12.73 1.12 23.30
N SER A 291 -13.45 1.26 24.41
CA SER A 291 -13.04 0.71 25.70
C SER A 291 -13.28 -0.80 25.80
N VAL A 292 -14.30 -1.29 25.10
CA VAL A 292 -14.72 -2.69 25.07
C VAL A 292 -15.07 -3.07 23.63
N VAL A 293 -14.78 -4.32 23.28
CA VAL A 293 -15.19 -4.94 22.01
C VAL A 293 -15.92 -6.23 22.39
N ASP A 294 -17.21 -6.10 22.65
CA ASP A 294 -18.10 -7.19 23.03
C ASP A 294 -18.91 -7.72 21.83
N GLU A 295 -19.73 -8.71 22.08
CA GLU A 295 -20.55 -9.34 21.04
C GLU A 295 -21.58 -8.37 20.43
N ALA A 296 -22.11 -7.43 21.21
CA ALA A 296 -23.04 -6.42 20.72
C ALA A 296 -22.34 -5.47 19.72
N PHE A 297 -21.12 -5.02 20.07
CA PHE A 297 -20.29 -4.19 19.19
C PHE A 297 -19.95 -4.93 17.89
N ILE A 298 -19.55 -6.22 17.96
CA ILE A 298 -19.23 -7.04 16.79
C ILE A 298 -20.45 -7.20 15.88
N SER A 299 -21.61 -7.49 16.45
CA SER A 299 -22.84 -7.77 15.70
C SER A 299 -23.35 -6.54 14.95
N GLN A 300 -23.25 -5.35 15.55
CA GLN A 300 -23.64 -4.09 14.91
C GLN A 300 -22.77 -3.70 13.70
N LEU A 301 -21.56 -4.24 13.63
CA LEU A 301 -20.57 -3.90 12.61
C LEU A 301 -20.46 -4.92 11.48
N GLN A 302 -21.32 -5.96 11.48
CA GLN A 302 -21.37 -6.87 10.33
C GLN A 302 -21.75 -6.10 9.05
N PHE A 303 -21.29 -6.58 7.91
CA PHE A 303 -21.70 -5.98 6.65
C PHE A 303 -23.16 -6.33 6.35
N THR A 304 -23.91 -5.34 5.93
CA THR A 304 -25.22 -5.54 5.33
C THR A 304 -25.09 -6.09 3.91
N GLU A 305 -26.13 -6.70 3.36
CA GLU A 305 -26.16 -7.15 1.97
C GLU A 305 -25.88 -6.00 0.99
N GLN A 306 -26.41 -4.80 1.30
CA GLN A 306 -26.16 -3.61 0.49
C GLN A 306 -24.68 -3.20 0.52
N GLU A 307 -24.01 -3.25 1.67
CA GLU A 307 -22.56 -2.96 1.77
C GLU A 307 -21.73 -3.99 1.00
N ILE A 308 -22.09 -5.28 1.11
CA ILE A 308 -21.43 -6.35 0.35
C ILE A 308 -21.57 -6.11 -1.15
N SER A 309 -22.80 -5.78 -1.63
CA SER A 309 -23.02 -5.46 -3.05
C SER A 309 -22.16 -4.29 -3.54
N LYS A 310 -22.03 -3.23 -2.74
CA LYS A 310 -21.14 -2.08 -3.07
C LYS A 310 -19.67 -2.50 -3.13
N ILE A 311 -19.22 -3.30 -2.16
CA ILE A 311 -17.85 -3.82 -2.14
C ILE A 311 -17.58 -4.67 -3.39
N ASP A 312 -18.50 -5.57 -3.76
CA ASP A 312 -18.36 -6.41 -4.94
C ASP A 312 -18.29 -5.61 -6.23
N ALA A 313 -19.19 -4.65 -6.41
CA ALA A 313 -19.18 -3.75 -7.57
C ALA A 313 -17.87 -2.96 -7.66
N PHE A 314 -17.40 -2.44 -6.52
CA PHE A 314 -16.13 -1.71 -6.46
C PHE A 314 -14.93 -2.60 -6.82
N LEU A 315 -14.86 -3.84 -6.28
CA LEU A 315 -13.78 -4.77 -6.57
C LEU A 315 -13.74 -5.17 -8.05
N VAL A 316 -14.90 -5.44 -8.66
CA VAL A 316 -15.01 -5.73 -10.10
C VAL A 316 -14.50 -4.55 -10.94
N SER A 317 -14.97 -3.34 -10.64
CA SER A 317 -14.53 -2.12 -11.33
C SER A 317 -13.04 -1.86 -11.17
N THR A 318 -12.51 -2.06 -9.96
CA THR A 318 -11.08 -1.87 -9.63
C THR A 318 -10.20 -2.81 -10.43
N ARG A 319 -10.52 -4.10 -10.49
CA ARG A 319 -9.76 -5.09 -11.27
C ARG A 319 -9.74 -4.73 -12.74
N ALA A 320 -10.92 -4.46 -13.32
CA ALA A 320 -11.02 -4.02 -14.70
C ALA A 320 -10.23 -2.72 -14.96
N GLY A 321 -10.23 -1.78 -14.01
CA GLY A 321 -9.44 -0.55 -14.06
C GLY A 321 -7.94 -0.81 -14.04
N ALA A 322 -7.46 -1.72 -13.18
CA ALA A 322 -6.05 -2.08 -13.09
C ALA A 322 -5.54 -2.72 -14.40
N HIS A 323 -6.30 -3.64 -14.98
CA HIS A 323 -5.94 -4.26 -16.25
C HIS A 323 -5.95 -3.26 -17.41
N ARG A 324 -6.97 -2.39 -17.51
CA ARG A 324 -6.99 -1.31 -18.53
C ARG A 324 -5.82 -0.34 -18.37
N MET A 325 -5.46 0.02 -17.15
CA MET A 325 -4.28 0.85 -16.88
C MET A 325 -3.01 0.16 -17.37
N ALA A 326 -2.79 -1.11 -17.03
CA ALA A 326 -1.61 -1.86 -17.45
C ALA A 326 -1.55 -1.97 -19.00
N GLU A 327 -2.65 -2.28 -19.65
CA GLU A 327 -2.76 -2.34 -21.10
C GLU A 327 -2.40 -0.98 -21.73
N ALA A 328 -3.02 0.11 -21.28
CA ALA A 328 -2.76 1.45 -21.80
C ALA A 328 -1.29 1.87 -21.62
N VAL A 329 -0.71 1.61 -20.45
CA VAL A 329 0.68 1.95 -20.12
C VAL A 329 1.65 1.14 -20.99
N LEU A 330 1.38 -0.14 -21.21
CA LEU A 330 2.28 -1.02 -21.96
C LEU A 330 2.10 -0.94 -23.48
N GLN A 331 0.92 -0.61 -24.00
CA GLN A 331 0.71 -0.47 -25.45
C GLN A 331 1.21 0.87 -26.00
N GLN A 332 1.02 1.98 -25.27
CA GLN A 332 1.39 3.34 -25.73
C GLN A 332 2.89 3.53 -25.91
N SER A 333 3.72 2.79 -25.19
CA SER A 333 5.18 2.89 -25.29
C SER A 333 5.76 2.09 -26.46
N ALA A 334 4.96 1.32 -27.21
CA ALA A 334 5.39 0.59 -28.41
C ALA A 334 5.65 1.52 -29.62
N VAL A 335 5.20 2.77 -29.54
CA VAL A 335 5.42 3.78 -30.58
C VAL A 335 6.63 4.63 -30.20
N ARG A 336 7.86 4.09 -30.31
CA ARG A 336 9.06 4.94 -30.42
C ARG A 336 9.06 5.52 -31.83
N PRO A 337 9.21 6.86 -32.00
CA PRO A 337 9.41 7.45 -33.30
C PRO A 337 10.74 7.00 -33.92
#